data_6a428f9c3a2ed1daf3bfde082fca86fb
#
_entry.id   6a428f9c3a2ed1daf3bfde082fca86fb
#
_cell.length_a   1.000
_cell.length_b   1.000
_cell.length_c   1.000
_cell.angle_alpha   90.00
_cell.angle_beta   90.00
_cell.angle_gamma   90.00
#
_symmetry.space_group_name_H-M   'P 1'
#
loop_
_entity.id
_entity.type
_entity.pdbx_description
1 polymer ?
#
loop_
_entity_poly.entity_id
_entity_poly.type
_entity_poly.pdbx_seq_one_letter_code
_entity_poly.pdbx_strand_id
1 'polypeptide(L)'
;MEKLVSDPAMAEEMRDKQEPRHGQATKSAGTDRSSAGGIMVVQLLFAIILLFSLNYLSGSHHKAWDLSQNNEFSLSNQTRKLLTSDLLDARARPVHLIAAVRKNSAHYSRLHAMLEEYKRLARGALTIEFVDYVRDSDTALEIADQYGTTFVEDVIIIDAVPSLSLAPPDDPQAKSHAQKTATLRRTHIRYVAVEDMLVFASDKRQNRRLIGYQDEDQLTAAIRRAIEGNPRRFYFLADKSQIAGPEEDAPWTFLTRTFDSLNIKLIPRRISDLEKIPEDAAGVALIAPRFDLNAREMAIFREY
;
A
#
# COMPACT_ATOMS: atom_id res chain seq x y z
N MET A 1 40.33 46.39 -47.82
CA MET A 1 41.20 47.53 -47.52
C MET A 1 41.94 47.13 -46.27
N GLU A 2 42.99 46.67 -46.46
CA GLU A 2 44.33 47.25 -46.54
C GLU A 2 45.07 47.14 -45.22
N LYS A 3 45.96 46.30 -45.23
CA LYS A 3 47.40 46.40 -45.33
C LYS A 3 48.10 46.53 -43.99
N LEU A 4 48.92 45.57 -43.76
CA LEU A 4 50.38 45.51 -43.93
C LEU A 4 51.12 46.11 -42.75
N VAL A 5 52.12 45.56 -42.15
CA VAL A 5 53.44 45.17 -42.61
C VAL A 5 54.19 44.86 -41.29
N SER A 6 54.79 43.69 -41.13
CA SER A 6 56.23 43.40 -41.16
C SER A 6 57.07 44.43 -40.36
N ASP A 7 57.98 44.05 -39.57
CA ASP A 7 59.25 43.50 -39.90
C ASP A 7 60.08 43.10 -38.66
N PRO A 8 61.12 42.35 -38.86
CA PRO A 8 61.87 41.64 -37.84
C PRO A 8 63.15 42.35 -37.47
N ALA A 9 63.96 41.74 -36.71
CA ALA A 9 65.36 41.97 -36.34
C ALA A 9 65.56 42.52 -34.91
N MET A 10 66.13 41.79 -34.15
CA MET A 10 67.59 41.71 -34.07
C MET A 10 68.01 40.50 -33.25
N ALA A 11 68.75 39.72 -33.96
CA ALA A 11 69.56 38.66 -33.47
C ALA A 11 70.77 39.20 -32.70
N GLU A 12 71.28 38.31 -31.92
CA GLU A 12 72.73 38.17 -31.70
C GLU A 12 73.41 39.11 -30.72
N GLU A 13 73.98 38.46 -29.82
CA GLU A 13 75.31 38.67 -29.16
C GLU A 13 75.18 38.43 -27.65
N MET A 14 75.86 37.61 -27.02
CA MET A 14 77.16 36.97 -27.03
C MET A 14 77.15 35.81 -26.03
N ARG A 15 77.49 34.72 -26.36
CA ARG A 15 78.63 33.86 -26.08
C ARG A 15 79.55 34.30 -24.93
N ASP A 16 79.78 33.29 -24.15
CA ASP A 16 81.00 32.98 -23.42
C ASP A 16 81.05 33.33 -21.89
N LYS A 17 81.01 32.30 -21.09
CA LYS A 17 82.08 31.89 -20.18
C LYS A 17 81.81 30.57 -19.47
N GLN A 18 82.64 29.62 -19.86
CA GLN A 18 83.03 28.41 -19.16
C GLN A 18 83.21 28.57 -17.61
N GLU A 19 82.76 27.64 -16.93
CA GLU A 19 83.20 26.41 -16.29
C GLU A 19 83.45 26.56 -14.76
N PRO A 20 83.76 25.46 -14.08
CA PRO A 20 82.85 24.43 -13.55
C PRO A 20 82.95 24.42 -11.99
N ARG A 21 82.04 23.73 -11.28
CA ARG A 21 82.39 23.07 -10.04
C ARG A 21 81.26 22.20 -9.42
N HIS A 22 81.65 20.99 -9.24
CA HIS A 22 81.39 20.10 -8.12
C HIS A 22 80.02 19.50 -7.99
N GLY A 23 80.07 18.23 -8.26
CA GLY A 23 79.27 17.12 -7.71
C GLY A 23 78.59 17.38 -6.42
N GLN A 24 77.29 17.41 -6.49
CA GLN A 24 76.45 16.99 -5.39
C GLN A 24 75.79 15.70 -5.81
N ALA A 25 76.17 14.66 -5.08
CA ALA A 25 75.55 13.35 -5.11
C ALA A 25 74.01 13.50 -5.01
N THR A 26 73.34 13.22 -6.10
CA THR A 26 71.91 12.94 -6.01
C THR A 26 71.75 11.69 -5.17
N LYS A 27 71.41 11.89 -3.89
CA LYS A 27 70.80 10.83 -3.09
C LYS A 27 69.59 10.40 -3.92
N SER A 28 69.69 9.25 -4.56
CA SER A 28 68.56 8.50 -5.05
C SER A 28 67.67 8.28 -3.84
N ALA A 29 66.56 9.03 -3.80
CA ALA A 29 65.46 8.70 -2.90
C ALA A 29 64.97 7.33 -3.40
N GLY A 30 65.49 6.27 -2.78
CA GLY A 30 64.89 4.98 -2.80
C GLY A 30 63.52 5.12 -2.20
N THR A 31 62.58 5.51 -3.02
CA THR A 31 61.18 5.51 -2.61
C THR A 31 60.87 4.07 -2.27
N ASP A 32 60.64 3.87 -0.98
CA ASP A 32 60.29 2.56 -0.43
C ASP A 32 59.08 1.98 -1.19
N ARG A 33 59.35 1.15 -2.17
CA ARG A 33 58.32 0.40 -2.90
C ARG A 33 57.49 -0.45 -1.99
N SER A 34 57.99 -0.78 -0.80
CA SER A 34 57.24 -1.51 0.25
C SER A 34 56.18 -0.64 0.92
N SER A 35 56.43 0.66 1.14
CA SER A 35 55.44 1.57 1.72
C SER A 35 54.32 1.91 0.74
N ALA A 36 54.61 2.06 -0.56
CA ALA A 36 53.61 2.27 -1.56
C ALA A 36 52.66 1.07 -1.72
N GLY A 37 53.19 -0.17 -1.64
CA GLY A 37 52.37 -1.39 -1.66
C GLY A 37 51.47 -1.52 -0.41
N GLY A 38 51.99 -1.15 0.76
CA GLY A 38 51.21 -1.12 1.99
C GLY A 38 50.04 -0.13 1.95
N ILE A 39 50.27 1.07 1.42
CA ILE A 39 49.24 2.09 1.27
C ILE A 39 48.16 1.63 0.30
N MET A 40 48.52 0.97 -0.81
CA MET A 40 47.60 0.44 -1.79
C MET A 40 46.68 -0.67 -1.21
N VAL A 41 47.23 -1.55 -0.39
CA VAL A 41 46.45 -2.59 0.31
C VAL A 41 45.50 -1.98 1.32
N VAL A 42 45.90 -0.97 2.08
CA VAL A 42 45.03 -0.26 3.03
C VAL A 42 43.91 0.48 2.30
N GLN A 43 44.21 1.14 1.19
CA GLN A 43 43.17 1.78 0.35
C GLN A 43 42.17 0.79 -0.23
N LEU A 44 42.63 -0.37 -0.69
CA LEU A 44 41.77 -1.44 -1.17
C LEU A 44 40.84 -1.99 -0.09
N LEU A 45 41.39 -2.24 1.12
CA LEU A 45 40.61 -2.67 2.27
C LEU A 45 39.57 -1.63 2.65
N PHE A 46 39.95 -0.35 2.67
CA PHE A 46 39.02 0.73 2.97
C PHE A 46 37.92 0.85 1.93
N ALA A 47 38.23 0.71 0.64
CA ALA A 47 37.25 0.68 -0.44
C ALA A 47 36.26 -0.49 -0.29
N ILE A 48 36.75 -1.67 0.07
CA ILE A 48 35.91 -2.86 0.31
C ILE A 48 34.99 -2.62 1.51
N ILE A 49 35.51 -2.12 2.62
CA ILE A 49 34.70 -1.79 3.82
C ILE A 49 33.64 -0.75 3.49
N LEU A 50 34.00 0.28 2.73
CA LEU A 50 33.07 1.33 2.30
C LEU A 50 31.97 0.78 1.40
N LEU A 51 32.31 -0.14 0.50
CA LEU A 51 31.36 -0.81 -0.39
C LEU A 51 30.37 -1.69 0.39
N PHE A 52 30.86 -2.46 1.36
CA PHE A 52 30.02 -3.25 2.26
C PHE A 52 29.14 -2.37 3.17
N SER A 53 29.69 -1.28 3.69
CA SER A 53 28.95 -0.32 4.52
C SER A 53 27.85 0.38 3.73
N LEU A 54 28.13 0.82 2.49
CA LEU A 54 27.15 1.40 1.59
C LEU A 54 26.07 0.40 1.22
N ASN A 55 26.44 -0.85 0.93
CA ASN A 55 25.47 -1.91 0.62
C ASN A 55 24.59 -2.23 1.84
N TYR A 56 25.18 -2.32 3.04
CA TYR A 56 24.42 -2.51 4.28
C TYR A 56 23.49 -1.33 4.58
N LEU A 57 23.99 -0.10 4.45
CA LEU A 57 23.19 1.11 4.66
C LEU A 57 22.05 1.24 3.64
N SER A 58 22.33 0.91 2.39
CA SER A 58 21.32 0.84 1.33
C SER A 58 20.26 -0.23 1.63
N GLY A 59 20.66 -1.37 2.18
CA GLY A 59 19.74 -2.43 2.59
C GLY A 59 18.89 -2.09 3.82
N SER A 60 19.44 -1.32 4.77
CA SER A 60 18.75 -0.98 6.02
C SER A 60 17.88 0.29 5.93
N HIS A 61 18.17 1.19 4.98
CA HIS A 61 17.46 2.46 4.78
C HIS A 61 16.87 2.54 3.37
N HIS A 62 15.98 1.60 3.04
CA HIS A 62 15.26 1.65 1.77
C HIS A 62 14.30 2.84 1.75
N LYS A 63 14.74 3.96 1.21
CA LYS A 63 13.85 5.00 0.73
C LYS A 63 13.54 4.68 -0.72
N ALA A 64 12.45 3.94 -0.95
CA ALA A 64 11.92 3.75 -2.30
C ALA A 64 11.40 5.11 -2.79
N TRP A 65 12.03 5.63 -3.82
CA TRP A 65 11.58 6.84 -4.49
C TRP A 65 10.74 6.38 -5.68
N ASP A 66 9.47 6.72 -5.65
CA ASP A 66 8.60 6.49 -6.78
C ASP A 66 8.96 7.49 -7.89
N LEU A 67 9.61 6.99 -8.94
CA LEU A 67 10.03 7.76 -10.11
C LEU A 67 8.97 7.72 -11.23
N SER A 68 7.80 7.12 -10.96
CA SER A 68 6.69 7.13 -11.92
C SER A 68 6.09 8.53 -12.05
N GLN A 69 5.63 8.90 -13.23
CA GLN A 69 5.07 10.23 -13.48
C GLN A 69 3.85 10.56 -12.62
N ASN A 70 3.14 9.55 -12.08
CA ASN A 70 1.90 9.71 -11.33
C ASN A 70 1.97 9.13 -9.91
N ASN A 71 3.16 8.84 -9.36
CA ASN A 71 3.31 8.12 -8.09
C ASN A 71 2.49 6.81 -8.03
N GLU A 72 2.44 6.08 -9.13
CA GLU A 72 1.61 4.88 -9.31
C GLU A 72 1.97 3.73 -8.35
N PHE A 73 3.17 3.76 -7.78
CA PHE A 73 3.66 2.76 -6.81
C PHE A 73 3.70 3.28 -5.37
N SER A 74 3.28 4.53 -5.13
CA SER A 74 3.20 5.06 -3.78
C SER A 74 1.79 4.93 -3.23
N LEU A 75 1.66 4.24 -2.09
CA LEU A 75 0.36 4.08 -1.43
C LEU A 75 -0.16 5.42 -0.89
N SER A 76 -1.47 5.58 -0.96
CA SER A 76 -2.19 6.75 -0.45
C SER A 76 -1.98 6.93 1.06
N ASN A 77 -2.17 8.15 1.54
CA ASN A 77 -2.09 8.43 2.97
C ASN A 77 -3.15 7.65 3.78
N GLN A 78 -4.29 7.34 3.18
CA GLN A 78 -5.35 6.57 3.83
C GLN A 78 -4.92 5.12 4.04
N THR A 79 -4.36 4.48 3.02
CA THR A 79 -3.80 3.13 3.10
C THR A 79 -2.65 3.05 4.10
N ARG A 80 -1.72 4.00 4.04
CA ARG A 80 -0.60 4.07 4.99
C ARG A 80 -1.09 4.18 6.44
N LYS A 81 -2.07 5.05 6.71
CA LYS A 81 -2.67 5.18 8.04
C LYS A 81 -3.34 3.89 8.51
N LEU A 82 -4.01 3.15 7.62
CA LEU A 82 -4.59 1.86 7.98
C LEU A 82 -3.50 0.84 8.34
N LEU A 83 -2.48 0.70 7.47
CA LEU A 83 -1.43 -0.29 7.62
C LEU A 83 -0.50 -0.05 8.83
N THR A 84 -0.42 1.19 9.31
CA THR A 84 0.35 1.59 10.49
C THR A 84 -0.52 1.92 11.69
N SER A 85 -1.80 1.53 11.67
CA SER A 85 -2.74 1.83 12.75
C SER A 85 -2.73 0.77 13.84
N ASP A 86 -3.09 1.17 15.04
CA ASP A 86 -3.31 0.28 16.18
C ASP A 86 -4.34 -0.81 15.88
N LEU A 87 -5.24 -0.60 14.91
CA LEU A 87 -6.21 -1.61 14.47
C LEU A 87 -5.55 -2.90 13.96
N LEU A 88 -4.39 -2.78 13.33
CA LEU A 88 -3.60 -3.92 12.87
C LEU A 88 -2.64 -4.40 13.96
N ASP A 89 -1.92 -3.49 14.60
CA ASP A 89 -0.86 -3.81 15.57
C ASP A 89 -1.40 -4.45 16.86
N ALA A 90 -2.58 -4.06 17.31
CA ALA A 90 -3.22 -4.62 18.51
C ALA A 90 -3.79 -6.04 18.32
N ARG A 91 -3.71 -6.61 17.11
CA ARG A 91 -4.25 -7.94 16.84
C ARG A 91 -3.30 -9.04 17.33
N ALA A 92 -3.86 -10.00 18.05
CA ALA A 92 -3.12 -11.19 18.50
C ALA A 92 -2.68 -12.10 17.33
N ARG A 93 -3.39 -12.03 16.19
CA ARG A 93 -3.08 -12.77 14.96
C ARG A 93 -2.95 -11.78 13.79
N PRO A 94 -1.88 -11.86 12.99
CA PRO A 94 -1.75 -11.09 11.77
C PRO A 94 -2.93 -11.34 10.82
N VAL A 95 -3.25 -10.34 10.02
CA VAL A 95 -4.18 -10.51 8.90
C VAL A 95 -3.47 -11.30 7.81
N HIS A 96 -4.10 -12.37 7.33
CA HIS A 96 -3.54 -13.21 6.28
C HIS A 96 -4.18 -12.90 4.93
N LEU A 97 -3.38 -12.49 3.98
CA LEU A 97 -3.78 -12.28 2.60
C LEU A 97 -3.26 -13.43 1.74
N ILE A 98 -4.15 -14.03 0.97
CA ILE A 98 -3.81 -15.05 -0.02
C ILE A 98 -4.14 -14.48 -1.39
N ALA A 99 -3.12 -14.20 -2.17
CA ALA A 99 -3.25 -13.74 -3.54
C ALA A 99 -3.23 -14.94 -4.49
N ALA A 100 -4.41 -15.50 -4.74
CA ALA A 100 -4.60 -16.58 -5.72
C ALA A 100 -4.67 -15.97 -7.13
N VAL A 101 -3.49 -15.74 -7.72
CA VAL A 101 -3.34 -15.02 -8.99
C VAL A 101 -2.37 -15.77 -9.88
N ARG A 102 -2.77 -15.99 -11.12
CA ARG A 102 -1.90 -16.66 -12.12
C ARG A 102 -0.69 -15.80 -12.45
N LYS A 103 0.50 -16.40 -12.45
CA LYS A 103 1.76 -15.70 -12.78
C LYS A 103 1.80 -15.12 -14.19
N ASN A 104 0.99 -15.67 -15.11
CA ASN A 104 0.85 -15.16 -16.47
C ASN A 104 -0.27 -14.11 -16.62
N SER A 105 -0.95 -13.75 -15.53
CA SER A 105 -1.94 -12.66 -15.53
C SER A 105 -1.26 -11.32 -15.83
N ALA A 106 -1.89 -10.48 -16.65
CA ALA A 106 -1.40 -9.15 -16.98
C ALA A 106 -1.29 -8.25 -15.73
N HIS A 107 -2.00 -8.60 -14.67
CA HIS A 107 -2.08 -7.81 -13.43
C HIS A 107 -1.13 -8.31 -12.33
N TYR A 108 -0.48 -9.48 -12.53
CA TYR A 108 0.34 -10.13 -11.51
C TYR A 108 1.45 -9.22 -10.97
N SER A 109 2.27 -8.66 -11.86
CA SER A 109 3.43 -7.84 -11.46
C SER A 109 3.01 -6.60 -10.66
N ARG A 110 1.92 -5.94 -11.06
CA ARG A 110 1.38 -4.78 -10.36
C ARG A 110 0.86 -5.16 -8.97
N LEU A 111 0.04 -6.20 -8.88
CA LEU A 111 -0.50 -6.68 -7.60
C LEU A 111 0.60 -7.16 -6.67
N HIS A 112 1.59 -7.88 -7.20
CA HIS A 112 2.73 -8.35 -6.42
C HIS A 112 3.51 -7.17 -5.80
N ALA A 113 3.84 -6.15 -6.60
CA ALA A 113 4.56 -4.97 -6.12
C ALA A 113 3.76 -4.21 -5.04
N MET A 114 2.45 -4.02 -5.25
CA MET A 114 1.56 -3.36 -4.30
C MET A 114 1.46 -4.15 -2.99
N LEU A 115 1.26 -5.45 -3.06
CA LEU A 115 1.12 -6.31 -1.88
C LEU A 115 2.42 -6.41 -1.08
N GLU A 116 3.58 -6.45 -1.72
CA GLU A 116 4.87 -6.39 -1.02
C GLU A 116 5.05 -5.06 -0.27
N GLU A 117 4.57 -3.94 -0.83
CA GLU A 117 4.60 -2.66 -0.14
C GLU A 117 3.64 -2.64 1.08
N TYR A 118 2.44 -3.27 0.96
CA TYR A 118 1.54 -3.46 2.10
C TYR A 118 2.22 -4.27 3.22
N LYS A 119 2.85 -5.38 2.87
CA LYS A 119 3.59 -6.23 3.81
C LYS A 119 4.70 -5.46 4.52
N ARG A 120 5.45 -4.67 3.76
CA ARG A 120 6.54 -3.85 4.29
C ARG A 120 6.06 -2.81 5.30
N LEU A 121 4.95 -2.11 4.99
CA LEU A 121 4.41 -1.08 5.86
C LEU A 121 3.73 -1.64 7.12
N ALA A 122 3.07 -2.78 7.00
CA ALA A 122 2.36 -3.41 8.11
C ALA A 122 3.28 -4.12 9.13
N ARG A 123 4.60 -4.16 8.91
CA ARG A 123 5.64 -4.61 9.88
C ARG A 123 5.32 -5.92 10.59
N GLY A 124 4.75 -6.90 9.87
CA GLY A 124 4.40 -8.22 10.42
C GLY A 124 2.96 -8.35 10.90
N ALA A 125 2.19 -7.28 10.99
CA ALA A 125 0.75 -7.34 11.27
C ALA A 125 -0.07 -7.87 10.07
N LEU A 126 0.59 -8.01 8.91
CA LEU A 126 0.02 -8.55 7.68
C LEU A 126 0.97 -9.59 7.10
N THR A 127 0.44 -10.78 6.79
CA THR A 127 1.15 -11.85 6.09
C THR A 127 0.54 -12.04 4.71
N ILE A 128 1.38 -12.26 3.71
CA ILE A 128 0.93 -12.42 2.31
C ILE A 128 1.50 -13.70 1.73
N GLU A 129 0.62 -14.48 1.13
CA GLU A 129 0.92 -15.69 0.41
C GLU A 129 0.47 -15.54 -1.05
N PHE A 130 1.36 -15.88 -1.99
CA PHE A 130 1.05 -15.86 -3.41
C PHE A 130 0.92 -17.29 -3.92
N VAL A 131 -0.20 -17.59 -4.53
CA VAL A 131 -0.52 -18.91 -5.07
C VAL A 131 -0.92 -18.79 -6.54
N ASP A 132 -0.20 -19.49 -7.40
CA ASP A 132 -0.63 -19.67 -8.79
C ASP A 132 -1.56 -20.88 -8.86
N TYR A 133 -2.87 -20.67 -8.76
CA TYR A 133 -3.86 -21.74 -8.64
C TYR A 133 -3.92 -22.68 -9.86
N VAL A 134 -3.23 -22.35 -10.95
CA VAL A 134 -3.09 -23.23 -12.13
C VAL A 134 -1.84 -24.09 -12.04
N ARG A 135 -0.73 -23.55 -11.50
CA ARG A 135 0.55 -24.25 -11.38
C ARG A 135 0.69 -25.01 -10.08
N ASP A 136 0.20 -24.40 -9.00
CA ASP A 136 0.30 -24.93 -7.64
C ASP A 136 -1.06 -25.51 -7.21
N SER A 137 -1.60 -26.44 -8.02
CA SER A 137 -2.96 -26.98 -7.89
C SER A 137 -3.24 -27.60 -6.52
N ASP A 138 -2.27 -28.29 -5.93
CA ASP A 138 -2.44 -28.95 -4.63
C ASP A 138 -2.65 -27.94 -3.51
N THR A 139 -1.79 -26.93 -3.45
CA THR A 139 -1.94 -25.80 -2.51
C THR A 139 -3.24 -25.03 -2.76
N ALA A 140 -3.60 -24.84 -4.02
CA ALA A 140 -4.85 -24.18 -4.38
C ALA A 140 -6.08 -24.96 -3.92
N LEU A 141 -6.07 -26.30 -4.02
CA LEU A 141 -7.14 -27.15 -3.52
C LEU A 141 -7.26 -27.10 -1.99
N GLU A 142 -6.13 -27.15 -1.27
CA GLU A 142 -6.13 -27.01 0.20
C GLU A 142 -6.75 -25.68 0.65
N ILE A 143 -6.37 -24.59 -0.02
CA ILE A 143 -6.92 -23.26 0.25
C ILE A 143 -8.40 -23.21 -0.12
N ALA A 144 -8.79 -23.78 -1.25
CA ALA A 144 -10.17 -23.84 -1.70
C ALA A 144 -11.07 -24.54 -0.67
N ASP A 145 -10.61 -25.68 -0.16
CA ASP A 145 -11.31 -26.44 0.89
C ASP A 145 -11.35 -25.67 2.21
N GLN A 146 -10.23 -25.05 2.60
CA GLN A 146 -10.15 -24.28 3.84
C GLN A 146 -11.11 -23.09 3.85
N TYR A 147 -11.24 -22.39 2.73
CA TYR A 147 -12.03 -21.17 2.61
C TYR A 147 -13.42 -21.39 1.99
N GLY A 148 -13.72 -22.61 1.53
CA GLY A 148 -15.00 -22.95 0.92
C GLY A 148 -15.24 -22.19 -0.39
N THR A 149 -14.20 -22.05 -1.21
CA THR A 149 -14.23 -21.33 -2.48
C THR A 149 -13.70 -22.21 -3.61
N THR A 150 -13.82 -21.74 -4.85
CA THR A 150 -13.21 -22.35 -6.03
C THR A 150 -12.51 -21.24 -6.83
N PHE A 151 -11.29 -21.53 -7.30
CA PHE A 151 -10.52 -20.58 -8.07
C PHE A 151 -10.86 -20.68 -9.57
N VAL A 152 -11.82 -19.90 -10.04
CA VAL A 152 -12.18 -19.74 -11.45
C VAL A 152 -11.61 -18.46 -12.06
N GLU A 153 -11.24 -17.51 -11.21
CA GLU A 153 -10.68 -16.20 -11.56
C GLU A 153 -9.59 -15.79 -10.56
N ASP A 154 -8.81 -14.79 -10.93
CA ASP A 154 -7.79 -14.22 -10.04
C ASP A 154 -8.49 -13.51 -8.87
N VAL A 155 -8.20 -13.93 -7.62
CA VAL A 155 -8.87 -13.45 -6.41
C VAL A 155 -7.87 -13.24 -5.27
N ILE A 156 -8.13 -12.26 -4.42
CA ILE A 156 -7.41 -12.06 -3.16
C ILE A 156 -8.35 -12.40 -2.01
N ILE A 157 -7.94 -13.35 -1.18
CA ILE A 157 -8.63 -13.72 0.06
C ILE A 157 -7.98 -12.97 1.21
N ILE A 158 -8.78 -12.35 2.05
CA ILE A 158 -8.34 -11.61 3.24
C ILE A 158 -8.94 -12.30 4.44
N ASP A 159 -8.11 -12.94 5.26
CA ASP A 159 -8.50 -13.60 6.51
C ASP A 159 -8.03 -12.77 7.70
N ALA A 160 -8.97 -12.10 8.33
CA ALA A 160 -8.78 -11.35 9.56
C ALA A 160 -9.54 -11.98 10.74
N VAL A 161 -9.81 -13.28 10.69
CA VAL A 161 -10.48 -13.98 11.81
C VAL A 161 -9.62 -13.82 13.07
N PRO A 162 -10.18 -13.31 14.19
CA PRO A 162 -9.46 -13.24 15.45
C PRO A 162 -9.12 -14.64 15.96
N SER A 163 -8.05 -14.74 16.76
CA SER A 163 -7.67 -16.01 17.37
C SER A 163 -8.85 -16.62 18.12
N LEU A 164 -9.32 -17.74 17.63
CA LEU A 164 -10.35 -18.53 18.31
C LEU A 164 -9.60 -19.49 19.23
N SER A 165 -9.92 -19.45 20.51
CA SER A 165 -9.60 -20.57 21.40
C SER A 165 -10.40 -21.77 20.89
N LEU A 166 -9.71 -22.76 20.33
CA LEU A 166 -10.33 -24.03 19.98
C LEU A 166 -10.87 -24.64 21.29
N ALA A 167 -12.17 -24.76 21.39
CA ALA A 167 -12.78 -25.48 22.49
C ALA A 167 -12.29 -26.94 22.49
N PRO A 168 -12.06 -27.55 23.66
CA PRO A 168 -11.72 -28.96 23.70
C PRO A 168 -12.79 -29.80 22.99
N PRO A 169 -12.43 -30.94 22.35
CA PRO A 169 -13.37 -31.74 21.57
C PRO A 169 -14.56 -32.28 22.38
N ASP A 170 -14.46 -32.33 23.70
CA ASP A 170 -15.49 -32.87 24.63
C ASP A 170 -16.36 -31.77 25.27
N ASP A 171 -16.35 -30.53 24.79
CA ASP A 171 -17.16 -29.45 25.34
C ASP A 171 -18.63 -29.62 24.94
N PRO A 172 -19.59 -29.70 25.92
CA PRO A 172 -21.03 -29.75 25.65
C PRO A 172 -21.54 -28.53 24.86
N GLN A 173 -20.76 -27.44 24.78
CA GLN A 173 -21.05 -26.25 23.98
C GLN A 173 -20.43 -26.27 22.58
N ALA A 174 -19.89 -27.40 22.13
CA ALA A 174 -19.17 -27.49 20.82
C ALA A 174 -20.02 -26.99 19.64
N LYS A 175 -21.32 -27.22 19.63
CA LYS A 175 -22.25 -26.71 18.59
C LYS A 175 -22.33 -25.17 18.60
N SER A 176 -22.40 -24.57 19.79
CA SER A 176 -22.42 -23.10 19.94
C SER A 176 -21.10 -22.49 19.51
N HIS A 177 -19.97 -23.13 19.84
CA HIS A 177 -18.64 -22.71 19.40
C HIS A 177 -18.48 -22.82 17.87
N ALA A 178 -18.92 -23.91 17.26
CA ALA A 178 -18.88 -24.10 15.81
C ALA A 178 -19.71 -23.04 15.07
N GLN A 179 -20.91 -22.72 15.57
CA GLN A 179 -21.76 -21.67 15.00
C GLN A 179 -21.14 -20.28 15.15
N LYS A 180 -20.54 -19.97 16.30
CA LYS A 180 -19.82 -18.72 16.53
C LYS A 180 -18.60 -18.60 15.61
N THR A 181 -17.85 -19.68 15.45
CA THR A 181 -16.71 -19.75 14.51
C THR A 181 -17.15 -19.50 13.07
N ALA A 182 -18.22 -20.16 12.62
CA ALA A 182 -18.76 -19.97 11.28
C ALA A 182 -19.21 -18.53 11.04
N THR A 183 -19.84 -17.90 12.04
CA THR A 183 -20.23 -16.49 11.99
C THR A 183 -19.02 -15.57 11.89
N LEU A 184 -18.00 -15.78 12.74
CA LEU A 184 -16.76 -15.01 12.70
C LEU A 184 -16.03 -15.15 11.35
N ARG A 185 -15.96 -16.34 10.79
CA ARG A 185 -15.40 -16.55 9.45
C ARG A 185 -16.15 -15.75 8.39
N ARG A 186 -17.48 -15.78 8.39
CA ARG A 186 -18.31 -15.00 7.45
C ARG A 186 -18.10 -13.49 7.57
N THR A 187 -17.84 -12.98 8.76
CA THR A 187 -17.70 -11.55 9.03
C THR A 187 -16.29 -11.03 8.83
N HIS A 188 -15.26 -11.88 9.00
CA HIS A 188 -13.86 -11.50 8.99
C HIS A 188 -13.05 -12.07 7.81
N ILE A 189 -13.69 -12.82 6.90
CA ILE A 189 -13.08 -13.22 5.64
C ILE A 189 -13.71 -12.40 4.52
N ARG A 190 -12.89 -11.91 3.62
CA ARG A 190 -13.32 -11.18 2.42
C ARG A 190 -12.63 -11.72 1.18
N TYR A 191 -13.35 -11.71 0.09
CA TYR A 191 -12.88 -12.09 -1.23
C TYR A 191 -12.95 -10.86 -2.13
N VAL A 192 -11.88 -10.59 -2.84
CA VAL A 192 -11.80 -9.47 -3.78
C VAL A 192 -11.32 -10.02 -5.11
N ALA A 193 -12.20 -10.05 -6.10
CA ALA A 193 -11.84 -10.43 -7.45
C ALA A 193 -10.91 -9.37 -8.05
N VAL A 194 -9.87 -9.80 -8.74
CA VAL A 194 -8.94 -8.86 -9.39
C VAL A 194 -9.66 -8.06 -10.48
N GLU A 195 -10.66 -8.65 -11.11
CA GLU A 195 -11.45 -7.95 -12.13
C GLU A 195 -12.23 -6.76 -11.55
N ASP A 196 -12.70 -6.84 -10.30
CA ASP A 196 -13.37 -5.74 -9.60
C ASP A 196 -12.44 -4.56 -9.29
N MET A 197 -11.13 -4.76 -9.35
CA MET A 197 -10.12 -3.72 -9.17
C MET A 197 -9.84 -2.94 -10.44
N LEU A 198 -10.41 -3.35 -11.57
CA LEU A 198 -10.16 -2.75 -12.88
C LEU A 198 -11.26 -1.77 -13.24
N VAL A 199 -10.89 -0.59 -13.70
CA VAL A 199 -11.83 0.41 -14.17
C VAL A 199 -11.87 0.41 -15.68
N PHE A 200 -13.05 0.12 -16.25
CA PHE A 200 -13.26 0.09 -17.68
C PHE A 200 -14.13 1.25 -18.13
N ALA A 201 -13.78 1.86 -19.27
CA ALA A 201 -14.68 2.72 -20.02
C ALA A 201 -15.29 1.94 -21.20
N SER A 202 -16.56 2.16 -21.47
CA SER A 202 -17.22 1.64 -22.67
C SER A 202 -17.20 2.70 -23.75
N ASP A 203 -16.70 2.35 -24.93
CA ASP A 203 -16.81 3.20 -26.12
C ASP A 203 -18.23 3.10 -26.73
N LYS A 204 -18.61 4.05 -27.58
CA LYS A 204 -19.89 4.06 -28.32
C LYS A 204 -20.17 2.76 -29.11
N ARG A 205 -19.12 1.97 -29.36
CA ARG A 205 -19.17 0.64 -29.99
C ARG A 205 -19.23 -0.53 -29.03
N GLN A 206 -19.49 -0.28 -27.72
CA GLN A 206 -19.52 -1.28 -26.65
C GLN A 206 -18.14 -1.99 -26.38
N ASN A 207 -17.04 -1.48 -26.92
CA ASN A 207 -15.73 -2.01 -26.60
C ASN A 207 -15.32 -1.53 -25.19
N ARG A 208 -15.06 -2.47 -24.30
CA ARG A 208 -14.54 -2.19 -22.95
C ARG A 208 -13.03 -1.91 -23.06
N ARG A 209 -12.61 -0.73 -22.66
CA ARG A 209 -11.19 -0.36 -22.56
C ARG A 209 -10.82 -0.13 -21.11
N LEU A 210 -9.75 -0.76 -20.64
CA LEU A 210 -9.20 -0.48 -19.34
C LEU A 210 -8.68 0.97 -19.31
N ILE A 211 -9.16 1.76 -18.34
CA ILE A 211 -8.81 3.18 -18.17
C ILE A 211 -8.12 3.47 -16.85
N GLY A 212 -8.13 2.54 -15.90
CA GLY A 212 -7.50 2.73 -14.61
C GLY A 212 -7.59 1.53 -13.70
N TYR A 213 -7.03 1.69 -12.53
CA TYR A 213 -7.00 0.71 -11.46
C TYR A 213 -7.56 1.35 -10.18
N GLN A 214 -8.33 0.60 -9.43
CA GLN A 214 -8.80 0.92 -8.07
C GLN A 214 -8.39 -0.18 -7.07
N ASP A 215 -7.29 -0.85 -7.40
CA ASP A 215 -6.73 -1.98 -6.64
C ASP A 215 -6.43 -1.61 -5.19
N GLU A 216 -5.77 -0.48 -4.97
CA GLU A 216 -5.46 0.02 -3.63
C GLU A 216 -6.73 0.31 -2.81
N ASP A 217 -7.68 1.04 -3.38
CA ASP A 217 -8.91 1.43 -2.68
C ASP A 217 -9.75 0.21 -2.30
N GLN A 218 -9.91 -0.73 -3.25
CA GLN A 218 -10.67 -1.97 -3.03
C GLN A 218 -10.01 -2.85 -1.97
N LEU A 219 -8.70 -3.03 -2.06
CA LEU A 219 -7.97 -3.87 -1.12
C LEU A 219 -7.94 -3.26 0.29
N THR A 220 -7.67 -1.95 0.39
CA THR A 220 -7.66 -1.23 1.67
C THR A 220 -9.02 -1.28 2.36
N ALA A 221 -10.10 -1.05 1.60
CA ALA A 221 -11.46 -1.16 2.11
C ALA A 221 -11.81 -2.60 2.54
N ALA A 222 -11.37 -3.60 1.77
CA ALA A 222 -11.61 -5.00 2.09
C ALA A 222 -10.83 -5.45 3.35
N ILE A 223 -9.58 -5.03 3.52
CA ILE A 223 -8.79 -5.27 4.74
C ILE A 223 -9.48 -4.64 5.95
N ARG A 224 -9.93 -3.38 5.85
CA ARG A 224 -10.67 -2.73 6.93
C ARG A 224 -11.94 -3.50 7.28
N ARG A 225 -12.74 -3.87 6.28
CA ARG A 225 -13.97 -4.66 6.47
C ARG A 225 -13.71 -6.03 7.09
N ALA A 226 -12.60 -6.67 6.73
CA ALA A 226 -12.20 -7.93 7.34
C ALA A 226 -11.80 -7.77 8.80
N ILE A 227 -11.07 -6.71 9.16
CA ILE A 227 -10.64 -6.42 10.53
C ILE A 227 -11.82 -6.04 11.43
N GLU A 228 -12.65 -5.10 10.98
CA GLU A 228 -13.77 -4.57 11.77
C GLU A 228 -14.98 -5.51 11.78
N GLY A 229 -15.10 -6.40 10.80
CA GLY A 229 -16.20 -7.36 10.67
C GLY A 229 -17.47 -6.70 10.13
N ASN A 230 -18.56 -6.74 10.90
CA ASN A 230 -19.84 -6.17 10.48
C ASN A 230 -19.76 -4.65 10.34
N PRO A 231 -20.34 -4.08 9.26
CA PRO A 231 -20.33 -2.64 9.06
C PRO A 231 -21.14 -1.94 10.15
N ARG A 232 -20.61 -0.81 10.62
CA ARG A 232 -21.33 0.09 11.52
C ARG A 232 -22.49 0.71 10.77
N ARG A 233 -23.67 0.78 11.40
CA ARG A 233 -24.87 1.33 10.78
C ARG A 233 -25.02 2.80 11.12
N PHE A 234 -25.04 3.65 10.10
CA PHE A 234 -25.33 5.06 10.22
C PHE A 234 -26.68 5.35 9.56
N TYR A 235 -27.57 5.98 10.31
CA TYR A 235 -28.88 6.38 9.79
C TYR A 235 -28.78 7.76 9.20
N PHE A 236 -29.04 7.86 7.89
CA PHE A 236 -29.03 9.12 7.16
C PHE A 236 -30.45 9.71 7.11
N LEU A 237 -30.59 10.96 7.57
CA LEU A 237 -31.89 11.61 7.61
C LEU A 237 -32.20 12.28 6.28
N ALA A 238 -32.85 11.54 5.40
CA ALA A 238 -33.12 11.94 4.03
C ALA A 238 -34.10 13.13 3.93
N ASP A 239 -35.12 13.19 4.81
CA ASP A 239 -36.12 14.26 4.83
C ASP A 239 -35.58 15.60 5.35
N LYS A 240 -34.42 15.62 5.97
CA LYS A 240 -33.78 16.85 6.47
C LYS A 240 -32.54 17.25 5.68
N SER A 241 -32.05 16.40 4.81
CA SER A 241 -30.82 16.60 4.04
C SER A 241 -31.12 17.09 2.63
N GLN A 242 -30.15 17.76 1.99
CA GLN A 242 -30.26 18.17 0.58
C GLN A 242 -30.20 16.98 -0.38
N ILE A 243 -29.61 15.89 0.05
CA ILE A 243 -29.43 14.68 -0.74
C ILE A 243 -30.68 13.79 -0.52
N ALA A 244 -31.41 13.51 -1.57
CA ALA A 244 -32.72 12.87 -1.46
C ALA A 244 -32.66 11.34 -1.19
N GLY A 245 -31.51 10.69 -1.35
CA GLY A 245 -31.37 9.24 -1.14
C GLY A 245 -31.11 8.47 -2.42
N PRO A 246 -31.34 7.14 -2.45
CA PRO A 246 -30.78 6.25 -3.45
C PRO A 246 -31.38 6.36 -4.87
N GLU A 247 -32.51 7.01 -5.05
CA GLU A 247 -33.29 6.79 -6.26
C GLU A 247 -32.84 7.60 -7.47
N GLU A 248 -32.06 8.71 -7.36
CA GLU A 248 -31.70 9.49 -8.55
C GLU A 248 -30.39 10.30 -8.48
N ASP A 249 -29.59 10.25 -7.40
CA ASP A 249 -28.52 11.24 -7.23
C ASP A 249 -27.09 10.66 -7.27
N ALA A 250 -26.27 11.19 -8.19
CA ALA A 250 -24.82 10.98 -8.18
C ALA A 250 -24.16 11.28 -6.82
N PRO A 251 -24.56 12.32 -6.06
CA PRO A 251 -24.13 12.56 -4.69
C PRO A 251 -24.37 11.40 -3.73
N TRP A 252 -25.52 10.73 -3.80
CA TRP A 252 -25.80 9.56 -2.97
C TRP A 252 -24.85 8.39 -3.25
N THR A 253 -24.60 8.10 -4.50
CA THR A 253 -23.65 7.05 -4.91
C THR A 253 -22.23 7.34 -4.43
N PHE A 254 -21.81 8.59 -4.50
CA PHE A 254 -20.51 9.02 -3.97
C PHE A 254 -20.43 8.86 -2.44
N LEU A 255 -21.47 9.30 -1.72
CA LEU A 255 -21.52 9.16 -0.27
C LEU A 255 -21.49 7.70 0.17
N THR A 256 -22.36 6.86 -0.39
CA THR A 256 -22.42 5.45 -0.03
C THR A 256 -21.08 4.77 -0.29
N ARG A 257 -20.44 5.02 -1.42
CA ARG A 257 -19.10 4.49 -1.73
C ARG A 257 -18.06 4.94 -0.69
N THR A 258 -18.09 6.22 -0.31
CA THR A 258 -17.16 6.76 0.68
C THR A 258 -17.37 6.12 2.06
N PHE A 259 -18.63 5.99 2.50
CA PHE A 259 -18.95 5.36 3.78
C PHE A 259 -18.65 3.87 3.76
N ASP A 260 -18.93 3.16 2.66
CA ASP A 260 -18.59 1.76 2.49
C ASP A 260 -17.08 1.50 2.57
N SER A 261 -16.25 2.42 2.06
CA SER A 261 -14.78 2.33 2.19
C SER A 261 -14.31 2.43 3.65
N LEU A 262 -15.11 3.05 4.51
CA LEU A 262 -14.90 3.17 5.95
C LEU A 262 -15.59 2.07 6.77
N ASN A 263 -16.11 1.04 6.10
CA ASN A 263 -16.93 -0.02 6.70
C ASN A 263 -18.15 0.52 7.46
N ILE A 264 -18.80 1.52 6.88
CA ILE A 264 -20.02 2.14 7.41
C ILE A 264 -21.14 1.95 6.40
N LYS A 265 -22.23 1.33 6.85
CA LYS A 265 -23.45 1.20 6.04
C LYS A 265 -24.36 2.39 6.29
N LEU A 266 -24.51 3.21 5.26
CA LEU A 266 -25.42 4.35 5.31
C LEU A 266 -26.84 3.89 4.97
N ILE A 267 -27.79 4.08 5.91
CA ILE A 267 -29.17 3.63 5.79
C ILE A 267 -30.08 4.86 5.76
N PRO A 268 -30.74 5.16 4.63
CA PRO A 268 -31.65 6.31 4.57
C PRO A 268 -32.90 6.05 5.42
N ARG A 269 -33.29 7.04 6.20
CA ARG A 269 -34.50 7.07 7.01
C ARG A 269 -35.08 8.47 7.01
N ARG A 270 -36.36 8.59 7.27
CA ARG A 270 -37.02 9.87 7.53
C ARG A 270 -37.19 10.02 9.03
N ILE A 271 -36.76 11.12 9.59
CA ILE A 271 -36.92 11.35 11.04
C ILE A 271 -38.40 11.49 11.43
N SER A 272 -39.22 11.97 10.50
CA SER A 272 -40.69 12.03 10.69
C SER A 272 -41.32 10.69 11.03
N ASP A 273 -40.74 9.60 10.52
CA ASP A 273 -41.25 8.23 10.64
C ASP A 273 -40.65 7.47 11.84
N LEU A 274 -39.70 8.09 12.55
CA LEU A 274 -39.05 7.50 13.70
C LEU A 274 -39.72 7.93 15.01
N GLU A 275 -39.91 6.95 15.89
CA GLU A 275 -40.26 7.20 17.30
C GLU A 275 -38.99 7.40 18.15
N LYS A 276 -37.95 6.61 17.88
CA LYS A 276 -36.62 6.71 18.46
C LYS A 276 -35.56 6.34 17.43
N ILE A 277 -34.32 6.76 17.66
CA ILE A 277 -33.19 6.29 16.86
C ILE A 277 -32.99 4.80 17.16
N PRO A 278 -32.81 3.94 16.11
CA PRO A 278 -32.63 2.52 16.30
C PRO A 278 -31.42 2.20 17.21
N GLU A 279 -31.55 1.20 18.06
CA GLU A 279 -30.51 0.81 19.04
C GLU A 279 -29.23 0.29 18.38
N ASP A 280 -29.33 -0.16 17.13
CA ASP A 280 -28.19 -0.61 16.32
C ASP A 280 -27.48 0.51 15.58
N ALA A 281 -27.89 1.76 15.81
CA ALA A 281 -27.27 2.93 15.24
C ALA A 281 -25.90 3.17 15.87
N ALA A 282 -24.85 3.13 15.05
CA ALA A 282 -23.53 3.59 15.45
C ALA A 282 -23.39 5.13 15.30
N GLY A 283 -24.36 5.74 14.64
CA GLY A 283 -24.43 7.19 14.46
C GLY A 283 -25.58 7.60 13.54
N VAL A 284 -25.86 8.91 13.56
CA VAL A 284 -26.84 9.54 12.69
C VAL A 284 -26.15 10.58 11.84
N ALA A 285 -26.41 10.55 10.53
CA ALA A 285 -25.85 11.48 9.57
C ALA A 285 -26.92 12.48 9.09
N LEU A 286 -26.63 13.75 9.27
CA LEU A 286 -27.39 14.87 8.73
C LEU A 286 -26.47 15.69 7.81
N ILE A 287 -26.70 15.62 6.52
CA ILE A 287 -25.79 16.19 5.52
C ILE A 287 -26.47 17.35 4.80
N ALA A 288 -25.85 18.54 4.88
CA ALA A 288 -26.39 19.76 4.32
C ALA A 288 -27.88 19.95 4.66
N PRO A 289 -28.22 20.20 5.95
CA PRO A 289 -29.59 20.30 6.39
C PRO A 289 -30.34 21.42 5.67
N ARG A 290 -31.55 21.09 5.19
CA ARG A 290 -32.44 22.07 4.54
C ARG A 290 -33.45 22.68 5.52
N PHE A 291 -33.82 21.92 6.54
CA PHE A 291 -34.87 22.30 7.48
C PHE A 291 -34.41 22.05 8.90
N ASP A 292 -34.84 22.95 9.78
CA ASP A 292 -34.63 22.79 11.21
C ASP A 292 -35.37 21.58 11.77
N LEU A 293 -34.87 21.04 12.85
CA LEU A 293 -35.53 19.98 13.60
C LEU A 293 -36.63 20.59 14.47
N ASN A 294 -37.83 20.05 14.40
CA ASN A 294 -38.92 20.45 15.28
C ASN A 294 -38.74 19.91 16.70
N ALA A 295 -39.58 20.32 17.64
CA ALA A 295 -39.46 19.96 19.06
C ALA A 295 -39.51 18.44 19.30
N ARG A 296 -40.35 17.70 18.56
CA ARG A 296 -40.43 16.22 18.62
C ARG A 296 -39.14 15.57 18.10
N GLU A 297 -38.66 16.03 16.97
CA GLU A 297 -37.44 15.52 16.34
C GLU A 297 -36.20 15.78 17.22
N MET A 298 -36.16 16.98 17.85
CA MET A 298 -35.13 17.29 18.84
C MET A 298 -35.18 16.39 20.07
N ALA A 299 -36.40 15.99 20.50
CA ALA A 299 -36.55 15.06 21.62
C ALA A 299 -35.97 13.68 21.28
N ILE A 300 -36.19 13.16 20.05
CA ILE A 300 -35.62 11.91 19.55
C ILE A 300 -34.07 11.93 19.61
N PHE A 301 -33.46 13.07 19.26
CA PHE A 301 -32.01 13.22 19.35
C PHE A 301 -31.46 13.31 20.78
N ARG A 302 -32.23 13.87 21.70
CA ARG A 302 -31.82 13.98 23.09
C ARG A 302 -31.85 12.64 23.83
N GLU A 303 -32.70 11.73 23.37
CA GLU A 303 -32.83 10.39 23.92
C GLU A 303 -31.71 9.44 23.41
N TYR A 304 -31.14 9.74 22.24
CA TYR A 304 -30.02 8.98 21.64
C TYR A 304 -28.69 9.29 22.32
#